data_43633d829efa00944bb1b6b1d132d194
#
_entry.id   43633d829efa00944bb1b6b1d132d194
#
_cell.length_a   1.000
_cell.length_b   1.000
_cell.length_c   1.000
_cell.angle_alpha   90.00
_cell.angle_beta   90.00
_cell.angle_gamma   90.00
#
_symmetry.space_group_name_H-M   'P 1'
#
loop_
_entity.id
_entity.type
_entity.pdbx_description
1 polymer ?
#
loop_
_entity_poly.entity_id
_entity_poly.type
_entity_poly.pdbx_seq_one_letter_code
_entity_poly.pdbx_strand_id
1 'polypeptide(L)' 'VRTQYYTLQGVEVTYPSVSGLYIVKKTFDTKQIITEKVFITVK' A
#
# COMPACT_ATOMS: atom_id res chain seq x y z
N VAL A 1 -11.98 5.31 5.51
CA VAL A 1 -10.60 4.81 5.43
C VAL A 1 -10.15 4.74 3.97
N ARG A 2 -9.01 5.30 3.70
CA ARG A 2 -8.44 5.29 2.37
C ARG A 2 -7.17 4.47 2.38
N THR A 3 -7.05 3.53 1.44
CA THR A 3 -5.88 2.68 1.31
C THR A 3 -5.16 2.98 0.01
N GLN A 4 -3.85 3.19 0.11
CA GLN A 4 -3.00 3.45 -1.05
C GLN A 4 -1.85 2.46 -1.06
N TYR A 5 -1.45 2.02 -2.25
CA TYR A 5 -0.37 1.07 -2.43
C TYR A 5 0.78 1.72 -3.17
N TYR A 6 2.00 1.46 -2.71
CA TYR A 6 3.21 1.99 -3.32
C TYR A 6 4.23 0.87 -3.52
N THR A 7 5.02 0.98 -4.57
CA THR A 7 6.18 0.09 -4.73
C THR A 7 7.29 0.53 -3.80
N LEU A 8 8.33 -0.29 -3.67
CA LEU A 8 9.50 0.07 -2.85
C LEU A 8 10.24 1.30 -3.38
N GLN A 9 10.05 1.61 -4.66
CA GLN A 9 10.62 2.81 -5.25
C GLN A 9 9.78 4.06 -4.99
N GLY A 10 8.64 3.91 -4.33
CA GLY A 10 7.77 5.02 -4.01
C GLY A 10 6.76 5.37 -5.09
N VAL A 11 6.59 4.50 -6.08
CA VAL A 11 5.61 4.71 -7.15
C VAL A 11 4.25 4.23 -6.69
N GLU A 12 3.24 5.09 -6.77
CA GLU A 12 1.89 4.71 -6.40
C GLU A 12 1.29 3.79 -7.45
N VAL A 13 0.64 2.71 -6.99
CA VAL A 13 -0.10 1.79 -7.85
C VAL A 13 -1.54 1.72 -7.37
N THR A 14 -2.48 1.64 -8.31
CA THR A 14 -3.90 1.58 -7.97
C THR A 14 -4.20 0.27 -7.25
N TYR A 15 -3.60 -0.81 -7.70
CA TYR A 15 -3.83 -2.14 -7.17
C TYR A 15 -2.62 -3.02 -7.47
N PRO A 16 -2.12 -3.79 -6.49
CA PRO A 16 -1.00 -4.69 -6.77
C PRO A 16 -1.38 -5.73 -7.82
N SER A 17 -0.65 -5.75 -8.93
CA SER A 17 -0.90 -6.70 -10.02
C SER A 17 0.17 -7.77 -10.11
N VAL A 18 1.25 -7.63 -9.38
CA VAL A 18 2.36 -8.59 -9.34
C VAL A 18 2.70 -8.86 -7.89
N SER A 19 3.09 -10.10 -7.60
CA SER A 19 3.52 -10.47 -6.25
C SER A 19 4.80 -9.73 -5.90
N GLY A 20 4.90 -9.29 -4.65
CA GLY A 20 6.10 -8.61 -4.18
C GLY A 20 5.84 -7.80 -2.92
N LEU A 21 6.86 -7.05 -2.51
CA LEU A 21 6.76 -6.17 -1.36
C LEU A 21 6.15 -4.83 -1.78
N TYR A 22 5.18 -4.40 -1.01
CA TYR A 22 4.51 -3.12 -1.23
C TYR A 22 4.44 -2.34 0.07
N ILE A 23 4.37 -1.04 -0.08
CA ILE A 23 4.12 -0.16 1.05
C ILE A 23 2.65 0.21 1.01
N VAL A 24 1.92 -0.11 2.08
CA VAL A 24 0.50 0.15 2.18
C VAL A 24 0.31 1.34 3.12
N LYS A 25 -0.34 2.37 2.62
CA LYS A 25 -0.63 3.56 3.39
C LYS A 25 -2.13 3.63 3.62
N LYS A 26 -2.53 3.65 4.90
CA LYS A 26 -3.94 3.75 5.30
C LYS A 26 -4.17 5.10 5.96
N THR A 27 -5.14 5.83 5.46
CA THR A 27 -5.55 7.12 6.04
C THR A 27 -6.94 6.97 6.63
N PHE A 28 -7.08 7.29 7.91
CA PHE A 28 -8.35 7.17 8.63
C PHE A 28 -9.04 8.54 8.72
N ASP A 29 -10.34 8.50 9.04
CA ASP A 29 -11.15 9.71 9.16
C ASP A 29 -10.61 10.67 10.21
N THR A 30 -9.90 10.16 11.20
CA THR A 30 -9.26 10.97 12.24
C THR A 30 -7.96 11.62 11.77
N LYS A 31 -7.64 11.53 10.49
CA LYS A 31 -6.40 12.01 9.88
C LYS A 31 -5.18 11.23 10.35
N GLN A 32 -5.39 10.10 11.00
CA GLN A 32 -4.30 9.22 11.36
C GLN A 32 -3.82 8.47 10.13
N ILE A 33 -2.51 8.40 9.94
CA ILE A 33 -1.91 7.71 8.80
C ILE A 33 -1.06 6.57 9.33
N ILE A 34 -1.30 5.37 8.81
CA ILE A 34 -0.51 4.19 9.14
C ILE A 34 0.13 3.69 7.86
N THR A 35 1.45 3.51 7.92
CA THR A 35 2.23 3.00 6.78
C THR A 35 2.85 1.68 7.17
N GLU A 36 2.64 0.65 6.36
CA GLU A 36 3.14 -0.69 6.63
C GLU A 36 3.79 -1.27 5.38
N LYS A 37 4.83 -2.09 5.57
CA LYS A 37 5.44 -2.87 4.50
C LYS A 37 4.81 -4.25 4.51
N VAL A 38 4.22 -4.65 3.39
CA VAL A 38 3.46 -5.89 3.30
C VAL A 38 3.91 -6.67 2.07
N PHE A 39 4.05 -7.98 2.23
CA PHE A 39 4.29 -8.87 1.08
C PHE A 39 2.94 -9.32 0.54
N ILE A 40 2.66 -9.01 -0.72
CA ILE A 40 1.39 -9.35 -1.36
C ILE A 40 1.64 -10.44 -2.39
N THR A 41 0.86 -11.51 -2.29
CA THR A 41 0.90 -12.61 -3.26
C THR A 41 -0.30 -12.48 -4.18
N VAL A 42 -0.03 -12.39 -5.47
CA VAL A 42 -1.08 -12.28 -6.50
C VAL A 42 -1.09 -13.60 -7.27
N LYS A 43 -2.26 -14.18 -7.40
CA LYS A 43 -2.42 -15.43 -8.13
C LYS A 43 -2.83 -15.18 -9.57
#